data_353375477966fad5e573d4583986c28a
#
_entry.id   353375477966fad5e573d4583986c28a
#
_cell.length_a   1.000
_cell.length_b   1.000
_cell.length_c   1.000
_cell.angle_alpha   90.00
_cell.angle_beta   90.00
_cell.angle_gamma   90.00
#
_symmetry.space_group_name_H-M   'P 1'
#
loop_
_entity.id
_entity.type
_entity.pdbx_description
1 polymer ?
#
loop_
_entity_poly.entity_id
_entity_poly.type
_entity_poly.pdbx_seq_one_letter_code
_entity_poly.pdbx_strand_id
1 'polypeptide(L)'
;MEGNAVGYVVVALNSLMGFIDPIVRSGKPVIIIAEAYAGAGEYMLGISKALSEGYPVIGISTRDLTSQAVITRVRYLVALARLRMSKVLFVVSPSLKSHLYWQFGPNTDMYSVFRLIQSITGGSHQ
;
A
#
# COMPACT_ATOMS: atom_id res chain seq x y z
N MET A 1 -13.86 -9.77 -14.30
CA MET A 1 -13.08 -8.62 -14.80
C MET A 1 -11.93 -8.32 -13.83
N GLU A 2 -10.91 -9.16 -13.79
CA GLU A 2 -9.67 -8.87 -13.07
C GLU A 2 -8.65 -8.27 -14.04
N GLY A 3 -9.05 -7.15 -14.64
CA GLY A 3 -8.13 -6.38 -15.47
C GLY A 3 -6.99 -5.81 -14.64
N ASN A 4 -5.98 -5.26 -15.28
CA ASN A 4 -4.73 -4.67 -14.79
C ASN A 4 -4.86 -3.60 -13.67
N ALA A 5 -5.81 -3.78 -12.73
CA ALA A 5 -5.97 -2.89 -11.60
C ALA A 5 -4.71 -2.95 -10.70
N VAL A 6 -4.10 -1.82 -10.46
CA VAL A 6 -2.91 -1.67 -9.59
C VAL A 6 -3.27 -1.61 -8.10
N GLY A 7 -4.54 -1.43 -7.78
CA GLY A 7 -5.10 -1.38 -6.43
C GLY A 7 -6.57 -0.98 -6.47
N TYR A 8 -7.19 -0.87 -5.31
CA TYR A 8 -8.61 -0.59 -5.18
C TYR A 8 -8.87 0.60 -4.25
N VAL A 9 -9.91 1.36 -4.57
CA VAL A 9 -10.50 2.35 -3.68
C VAL A 9 -11.89 1.84 -3.32
N VAL A 10 -12.12 1.56 -2.06
CA VAL A 10 -13.39 1.05 -1.53
C VAL A 10 -14.05 2.14 -0.70
N VAL A 11 -15.29 2.46 -1.01
CA VAL A 11 -16.10 3.39 -0.21
C VAL A 11 -17.14 2.58 0.56
N ALA A 12 -16.96 2.50 1.88
CA ALA A 12 -17.88 1.81 2.78
C ALA A 12 -19.02 2.76 3.14
N LEU A 13 -20.22 2.49 2.63
CA LEU A 13 -21.42 3.30 2.82
C LEU A 13 -22.47 2.61 3.70
N ASN A 14 -22.18 1.41 4.18
CA ASN A 14 -23.06 0.67 5.06
C ASN A 14 -22.24 -0.18 6.05
N SER A 15 -22.92 -0.78 7.02
CA SER A 15 -22.31 -1.64 8.05
C SER A 15 -22.57 -3.12 7.81
N LEU A 16 -22.89 -3.53 6.58
CA LEU A 16 -22.95 -4.95 6.22
C LEU A 16 -21.55 -5.52 6.23
N MET A 17 -21.33 -6.51 7.09
CA MET A 17 -19.99 -7.03 7.37
C MET A 17 -19.52 -8.03 6.31
N GLY A 18 -18.25 -7.91 5.93
CA GLY A 18 -17.52 -8.95 5.19
C GLY A 18 -17.32 -8.72 3.71
N PHE A 19 -17.88 -7.68 3.07
CA PHE A 19 -17.66 -7.48 1.63
C PHE A 19 -16.33 -6.79 1.29
N ILE A 20 -15.67 -6.15 2.26
CA ILE A 20 -14.31 -5.61 2.07
C ILE A 20 -13.27 -6.73 2.06
N ASP A 21 -13.49 -7.82 2.79
CA ASP A 21 -12.54 -8.92 2.97
C ASP A 21 -12.04 -9.54 1.64
N PRO A 22 -12.89 -9.87 0.66
CA PRO A 22 -12.41 -10.41 -0.61
C PRO A 22 -11.52 -9.45 -1.39
N ILE A 23 -11.77 -8.13 -1.28
CA ILE A 23 -11.00 -7.10 -1.96
C ILE A 23 -9.61 -6.99 -1.33
N VAL A 24 -9.54 -6.98 0.00
CA VAL A 24 -8.28 -6.95 0.75
C VAL A 24 -7.45 -8.19 0.48
N ARG A 25 -8.09 -9.38 0.47
CA ARG A 25 -7.43 -10.66 0.20
C ARG A 25 -6.89 -10.79 -1.23
N SER A 26 -7.22 -9.87 -2.13
CA SER A 26 -6.58 -9.82 -3.44
C SER A 26 -5.07 -9.53 -3.37
N GLY A 27 -4.56 -9.09 -2.21
CA GLY A 27 -3.16 -8.72 -2.00
C GLY A 27 -2.73 -7.43 -2.70
N LYS A 28 -3.64 -6.79 -3.43
CA LYS A 28 -3.38 -5.49 -4.05
C LYS A 28 -3.53 -4.37 -3.02
N PRO A 29 -2.86 -3.22 -3.20
CA PRO A 29 -3.07 -2.06 -2.34
C PRO A 29 -4.53 -1.60 -2.33
N VAL A 30 -5.08 -1.40 -1.14
CA VAL A 30 -6.48 -1.00 -0.96
C VAL A 30 -6.55 0.27 -0.11
N ILE A 31 -7.34 1.22 -0.56
CA ILE A 31 -7.76 2.37 0.24
C ILE A 31 -9.22 2.14 0.64
N ILE A 32 -9.49 2.12 1.94
CA ILE A 32 -10.84 2.02 2.48
C ILE A 32 -11.25 3.39 2.99
N ILE A 33 -12.29 3.94 2.39
CA ILE A 33 -12.89 5.22 2.78
C ILE A 33 -14.24 4.90 3.41
N ALA A 34 -14.41 5.19 4.69
CA ALA A 34 -15.68 5.01 5.37
C ALA A 34 -16.42 6.33 5.54
N GLU A 35 -17.69 6.35 5.20
CA GLU A 35 -18.59 7.37 5.68
C GLU A 35 -18.72 7.18 7.21
N ALA A 36 -18.61 8.29 7.96
CA ALA A 36 -18.38 8.26 9.40
C ALA A 36 -19.51 7.62 10.24
N TYR A 37 -20.71 7.49 9.69
CA TYR A 37 -21.83 6.85 10.35
C TYR A 37 -22.15 5.47 9.78
N ALA A 38 -22.52 5.41 8.51
CA ALA A 38 -23.03 4.19 7.91
C ALA A 38 -21.93 3.16 7.63
N GLY A 39 -20.73 3.60 7.26
CA GLY A 39 -19.61 2.72 6.90
C GLY A 39 -18.70 2.31 8.06
N ALA A 40 -18.90 2.83 9.26
CA ALA A 40 -17.95 2.69 10.36
C ALA A 40 -17.73 1.24 10.80
N GLY A 41 -18.77 0.42 10.86
CA GLY A 41 -18.68 -0.97 11.30
C GLY A 41 -17.82 -1.83 10.36
N GLU A 42 -18.13 -1.79 9.08
CA GLU A 42 -17.37 -2.52 8.06
C GLU A 42 -15.92 -2.03 7.98
N TYR A 43 -15.69 -0.72 8.09
CA TYR A 43 -14.37 -0.12 8.11
C TYR A 43 -13.52 -0.63 9.27
N MET A 44 -14.04 -0.58 10.49
CA MET A 44 -13.30 -1.00 11.70
C MET A 44 -12.88 -2.47 11.63
N LEU A 45 -13.79 -3.33 11.21
CA LEU A 45 -13.51 -4.77 11.09
C LEU A 45 -12.56 -5.05 9.92
N GLY A 46 -12.83 -4.49 8.76
CA GLY A 46 -12.04 -4.73 7.55
C GLY A 46 -10.60 -4.23 7.70
N ILE A 47 -10.40 -3.01 8.23
CA ILE A 47 -9.04 -2.46 8.38
C ILE A 47 -8.25 -3.17 9.48
N SER A 48 -8.89 -3.47 10.62
CA SER A 48 -8.24 -4.16 11.74
C SER A 48 -7.72 -5.53 11.30
N LYS A 49 -8.57 -6.31 10.65
CA LYS A 49 -8.21 -7.62 10.11
C LYS A 49 -7.12 -7.52 9.05
N ALA A 50 -7.26 -6.60 8.10
CA ALA A 50 -6.29 -6.41 7.04
C ALA A 50 -4.90 -6.07 7.58
N LEU A 51 -4.81 -5.19 8.57
CA LEU A 51 -3.54 -4.81 9.20
C LEU A 51 -2.94 -5.98 10.00
N SER A 52 -3.75 -6.74 10.73
CA SER A 52 -3.27 -7.90 11.49
C SER A 52 -2.75 -9.03 10.60
N GLU A 53 -3.29 -9.18 9.41
CA GLU A 53 -2.86 -10.16 8.41
C GLU A 53 -1.75 -9.61 7.46
N GLY A 54 -1.30 -8.37 7.63
CA GLY A 54 -0.22 -7.76 6.86
C GLY A 54 -0.58 -7.34 5.44
N TYR A 55 -1.85 -7.15 5.14
CA TYR A 55 -2.28 -6.66 3.83
C TYR A 55 -1.98 -5.17 3.64
N PRO A 56 -1.65 -4.72 2.40
CA PRO A 56 -1.35 -3.34 2.09
C PRO A 56 -2.62 -2.48 2.04
N VAL A 57 -3.09 -2.04 3.21
CA VAL A 57 -4.32 -1.26 3.34
C VAL A 57 -4.08 0.07 4.04
N ILE A 58 -4.76 1.10 3.57
CA ILE A 58 -4.83 2.43 4.21
C ILE A 58 -6.31 2.78 4.39
N GLY A 59 -6.67 3.24 5.58
CA GLY A 59 -8.04 3.63 5.89
C GLY A 59 -8.19 5.11 6.22
N ILE A 60 -9.39 5.62 5.98
CA ILE A 60 -9.85 6.91 6.47
C ILE A 60 -11.35 6.87 6.73
N SER A 61 -11.77 7.37 7.89
CA SER A 61 -13.17 7.63 8.19
C SER A 61 -13.42 9.13 8.13
N THR A 62 -14.43 9.55 7.38
CA THR A 62 -14.73 10.96 7.14
C THR A 62 -16.21 11.19 6.85
N ARG A 63 -16.69 12.38 7.16
CA ARG A 63 -18.03 12.86 6.74
C ARG A 63 -17.99 13.52 5.37
N ASP A 64 -16.81 13.97 4.94
CA ASP A 64 -16.61 14.63 3.67
C ASP A 64 -15.72 13.78 2.77
N LEU A 65 -16.34 13.06 1.82
CA LEU A 65 -15.66 12.21 0.86
C LEU A 65 -14.83 13.03 -0.16
N THR A 66 -15.03 14.35 -0.23
CA THR A 66 -14.28 15.26 -1.10
C THR A 66 -13.11 15.92 -0.40
N SER A 67 -12.90 15.63 0.89
CA SER A 67 -11.88 16.26 1.72
C SER A 67 -10.47 16.05 1.15
N GLN A 68 -9.59 17.01 1.43
CA GLN A 68 -8.17 16.91 1.07
C GLN A 68 -7.50 15.65 1.64
N ALA A 69 -7.97 15.17 2.77
CA ALA A 69 -7.47 13.94 3.37
C ALA A 69 -7.76 12.71 2.51
N VAL A 70 -8.94 12.61 1.91
CA VAL A 70 -9.31 11.55 0.95
C VAL A 70 -8.46 11.66 -0.31
N ILE A 71 -8.38 12.86 -0.88
CA ILE A 71 -7.60 13.12 -2.11
C ILE A 71 -6.14 12.70 -1.91
N THR A 72 -5.56 13.03 -0.76
CA THR A 72 -4.17 12.67 -0.45
C THR A 72 -3.97 11.15 -0.42
N ARG A 73 -4.89 10.39 0.17
CA ARG A 73 -4.78 8.92 0.20
C ARG A 73 -4.89 8.30 -1.19
N VAL A 74 -5.82 8.80 -2.00
CA VAL A 74 -5.93 8.34 -3.40
C VAL A 74 -4.64 8.64 -4.18
N ARG A 75 -4.00 9.80 -3.93
CA ARG A 75 -2.69 10.12 -4.52
C ARG A 75 -1.59 9.14 -4.10
N TYR A 76 -1.61 8.62 -2.87
CA TYR A 76 -0.67 7.57 -2.46
C TYR A 76 -0.84 6.29 -3.28
N LEU A 77 -2.07 5.88 -3.58
CA LEU A 77 -2.31 4.73 -4.44
C LEU A 77 -1.77 4.96 -5.87
N VAL A 78 -1.99 6.16 -6.41
CA VAL A 78 -1.45 6.53 -7.74
C VAL A 78 0.08 6.55 -7.73
N ALA A 79 0.70 7.08 -6.67
CA ALA A 79 2.16 7.09 -6.53
C ALA A 79 2.71 5.66 -6.46
N LEU A 80 2.08 4.78 -5.68
CA LEU A 80 2.46 3.37 -5.58
C LEU A 80 2.33 2.64 -6.92
N ALA A 81 1.24 2.92 -7.66
CA ALA A 81 1.05 2.39 -9.00
C ALA A 81 2.18 2.81 -9.97
N ARG A 82 2.57 4.09 -9.93
CA ARG A 82 3.68 4.61 -10.74
C ARG A 82 5.01 3.98 -10.35
N LEU A 83 5.28 3.80 -9.05
CA LEU A 83 6.48 3.13 -8.57
C LEU A 83 6.56 1.68 -9.06
N ARG A 84 5.45 0.94 -9.04
CA ARG A 84 5.39 -0.44 -9.57
C ARG A 84 5.66 -0.53 -11.07
N MET A 85 5.37 0.52 -11.82
CA MET A 85 5.63 0.59 -13.26
C MET A 85 7.01 1.16 -13.59
N SER A 86 7.71 1.74 -12.61
CA SER A 86 9.03 2.32 -12.81
C SER A 86 10.12 1.27 -12.81
N LYS A 87 11.19 1.54 -13.56
CA LYS A 87 12.41 0.74 -13.54
C LYS A 87 13.47 1.51 -12.78
N VAL A 88 14.12 0.85 -11.82
CA VAL A 88 15.22 1.43 -11.05
C VAL A 88 16.52 0.77 -11.49
N LEU A 89 17.44 1.56 -12.05
CA LEU A 89 18.77 1.11 -12.40
C LEU A 89 19.70 1.38 -11.22
N PHE A 90 20.30 0.33 -10.67
CA PHE A 90 21.37 0.45 -9.68
C PHE A 90 22.71 0.28 -10.36
N VAL A 91 23.53 1.33 -10.37
CA VAL A 91 24.94 1.25 -10.76
C VAL A 91 25.74 1.25 -9.46
N VAL A 92 26.27 0.10 -9.09
CA VAL A 92 26.90 -0.11 -7.78
C VAL A 92 28.39 -0.38 -7.99
N SER A 93 29.24 0.42 -7.36
CA SER A 93 30.67 0.13 -7.24
C SER A 93 30.91 -0.85 -6.09
N PRO A 94 31.92 -1.75 -6.17
CA PRO A 94 32.31 -2.63 -5.06
C PRO A 94 32.63 -1.90 -3.75
N SER A 95 33.03 -0.62 -3.83
CA SER A 95 33.28 0.25 -2.66
C SER A 95 32.01 0.78 -2.00
N LEU A 96 30.83 0.53 -2.54
CA LEU A 96 29.58 1.09 -2.04
C LEU A 96 29.12 0.47 -0.71
N LYS A 97 29.64 -0.70 -0.32
CA LYS A 97 29.35 -1.33 0.98
C LYS A 97 29.57 -0.36 2.14
N SER A 98 30.65 0.42 2.12
CA SER A 98 30.94 1.41 3.17
C SER A 98 29.98 2.59 3.20
N HIS A 99 29.44 3.03 2.06
CA HIS A 99 28.51 4.16 1.98
C HIS A 99 27.09 3.78 2.41
N LEU A 100 26.65 2.57 2.14
CA LEU A 100 25.36 2.08 2.63
C LEU A 100 25.33 1.94 4.14
N TYR A 101 26.44 1.53 4.76
CA TYR A 101 26.60 1.51 6.21
C TYR A 101 26.36 2.90 6.84
N TRP A 102 26.77 3.95 6.15
CA TRP A 102 26.63 5.33 6.64
C TRP A 102 25.19 5.84 6.58
N GLN A 103 24.45 5.50 5.55
CA GLN A 103 23.10 6.03 5.34
C GLN A 103 21.99 5.20 6.02
N PHE A 104 22.17 3.90 6.14
CA PHE A 104 21.12 2.99 6.59
C PHE A 104 21.47 2.21 7.86
N GLY A 105 22.66 2.40 8.42
CA GLY A 105 23.13 1.76 9.64
C GLY A 105 23.88 0.44 9.41
N PRO A 106 24.56 -0.06 10.48
CA PRO A 106 25.53 -1.14 10.37
C PRO A 106 24.95 -2.51 10.01
N ASN A 107 23.65 -2.70 10.14
CA ASN A 107 22.97 -3.97 9.84
C ASN A 107 22.28 -3.99 8.47
N THR A 108 22.48 -2.97 7.65
CA THR A 108 21.85 -2.89 6.34
C THR A 108 22.80 -3.47 5.29
N ASP A 109 22.43 -4.61 4.73
CA ASP A 109 23.13 -5.18 3.58
C ASP A 109 22.43 -4.77 2.26
N MET A 110 23.17 -4.89 1.16
CA MET A 110 22.66 -4.60 -0.19
C MET A 110 21.41 -5.41 -0.53
N TYR A 111 21.36 -6.64 -0.05
CA TYR A 111 20.25 -7.55 -0.33
C TYR A 111 18.95 -7.07 0.35
N SER A 112 19.06 -6.56 1.57
CA SER A 112 17.92 -5.96 2.29
C SER A 112 17.38 -4.72 1.61
N VAL A 113 18.26 -3.84 1.10
CA VAL A 113 17.86 -2.66 0.30
C VAL A 113 17.18 -3.10 -1.00
N PHE A 114 17.73 -4.09 -1.70
CA PHE A 114 17.12 -4.66 -2.91
C PHE A 114 15.74 -5.25 -2.62
N ARG A 115 15.58 -6.02 -1.55
CA ARG A 115 14.28 -6.60 -1.16
C ARG A 115 13.26 -5.52 -0.83
N LEU A 116 13.66 -4.47 -0.12
CA LEU A 116 12.79 -3.34 0.18
C LEU A 116 12.30 -2.68 -1.11
N ILE A 117 13.19 -2.42 -2.05
CA ILE A 117 12.83 -1.83 -3.34
C ILE A 117 11.93 -2.77 -4.15
N GLN A 118 12.23 -4.06 -4.19
CA GLN A 118 11.37 -5.05 -4.83
C GLN A 118 9.98 -5.11 -4.21
N SER A 119 9.86 -5.04 -2.89
CA SER A 119 8.57 -5.03 -2.20
C SER A 119 7.72 -3.80 -2.58
N ILE A 120 8.38 -2.66 -2.80
CA ILE A 120 7.72 -1.41 -3.21
C ILE A 120 7.36 -1.43 -4.70
N THR A 121 8.25 -1.92 -5.55
CA THR A 121 8.08 -1.86 -7.01
C THR A 121 7.38 -3.09 -7.60
N GLY A 122 7.24 -4.18 -6.86
CA GLY A 122 6.66 -5.43 -7.34
C GLY A 122 7.52 -6.15 -8.37
N GLY A 123 8.83 -5.84 -8.45
CA GLY A 123 9.75 -6.42 -9.43
C GLY A 123 10.04 -7.90 -9.15
N SER A 124 9.85 -8.76 -10.15
CA SER A 124 10.38 -10.11 -10.17
C SER A 124 11.83 -10.10 -10.68
N HIS A 125 12.66 -10.97 -10.14
CA HIS A 125 13.97 -11.24 -10.71
C HIS A 125 13.83 -11.77 -12.15
N GLN A 126 14.43 -11.11 -13.12
CA GLN A 126 14.90 -11.72 -14.35
C GLN A 126 16.40 -11.91 -14.25
#